data_1e292d1340264ac3456143ce348d9660
#
_entry.id   1e292d1340264ac3456143ce348d9660
#
_cell.length_a   1.000
_cell.length_b   1.000
_cell.length_c   1.000
_cell.angle_alpha   90.00
_cell.angle_beta   90.00
_cell.angle_gamma   90.00
#
_symmetry.space_group_name_H-M   'P 1'
#
loop_
_entity.id
_entity.type
_entity.pdbx_description
1 polymer ?
#
loop_
_entity_poly.entity_id
_entity_poly.type
_entity_poly.pdbx_seq_one_letter_code
_entity_poly.pdbx_strand_id
1 'polypeptide(L)'
;MIHCTHRLALCLMAIIAFGLNPQPMEAKEKKNDVLRHVVCFKFKDTAKSSEVNAVVKAFAALEKKITAIKDFEMGTNNSPEGLDKGFTHCFVVTFADEQGRKEYLPHPEHKKFVELLKPILDDVFVIDYWAVAE
;
A
#
# COMPACT_ATOMS: atom_id res chain seq x y z
N MET A 1 -4.71 -11.38 -96.65
CA MET A 1 -4.85 -10.22 -95.76
C MET A 1 -5.43 -10.75 -94.45
N ILE A 2 -4.60 -10.93 -93.45
CA ILE A 2 -4.93 -11.55 -92.19
C ILE A 2 -4.79 -10.48 -91.09
N HIS A 3 -5.92 -10.07 -90.55
CA HIS A 3 -5.92 -9.14 -89.39
C HIS A 3 -5.81 -9.92 -88.10
N CYS A 4 -4.71 -9.76 -87.41
CA CYS A 4 -4.45 -10.34 -86.11
C CYS A 4 -4.80 -9.28 -85.05
N THR A 5 -5.95 -9.50 -84.31
CA THR A 5 -6.39 -8.65 -83.23
C THR A 5 -5.79 -9.20 -81.93
N HIS A 6 -4.87 -8.47 -81.33
CA HIS A 6 -4.34 -8.76 -80.01
C HIS A 6 -5.31 -8.28 -78.93
N ARG A 7 -5.89 -9.20 -78.19
CA ARG A 7 -6.67 -8.89 -76.97
C ARG A 7 -5.69 -8.78 -75.82
N LEU A 8 -5.55 -7.55 -75.31
CA LEU A 8 -4.78 -7.23 -74.10
C LEU A 8 -5.65 -7.60 -72.89
N ALA A 9 -5.28 -8.63 -72.13
CA ALA A 9 -5.94 -9.01 -70.87
C ALA A 9 -5.35 -8.12 -69.76
N LEU A 10 -6.19 -7.24 -69.19
CA LEU A 10 -5.85 -6.42 -68.06
C LEU A 10 -6.07 -7.24 -66.76
N CYS A 11 -4.97 -7.69 -66.15
CA CYS A 11 -4.99 -8.29 -64.82
C CYS A 11 -5.13 -7.19 -63.77
N LEU A 12 -6.34 -7.05 -63.17
CA LEU A 12 -6.55 -6.22 -62.00
C LEU A 12 -5.99 -6.96 -60.78
N MET A 13 -4.82 -6.59 -60.29
CA MET A 13 -4.37 -7.00 -58.95
C MET A 13 -5.11 -6.17 -57.88
N ALA A 14 -6.02 -6.82 -57.13
CA ALA A 14 -6.60 -6.25 -55.93
C ALA A 14 -5.56 -6.32 -54.81
N ILE A 15 -4.98 -5.19 -54.44
CA ILE A 15 -4.14 -5.05 -53.25
C ILE A 15 -5.07 -5.00 -52.03
N ILE A 16 -5.19 -6.11 -51.31
CA ILE A 16 -5.85 -6.15 -50.01
C ILE A 16 -4.91 -5.48 -49.01
N ALA A 17 -5.13 -4.20 -48.72
CA ALA A 17 -4.45 -3.52 -47.64
C ALA A 17 -4.96 -4.08 -46.30
N PHE A 18 -4.18 -4.96 -45.69
CA PHE A 18 -4.40 -5.40 -44.32
C PHE A 18 -4.09 -4.20 -43.42
N GLY A 19 -5.15 -3.45 -43.03
CA GLY A 19 -5.07 -2.37 -42.07
C GLY A 19 -4.65 -2.95 -40.73
N LEU A 20 -3.38 -2.78 -40.36
CA LEU A 20 -2.91 -2.91 -38.97
C LEU A 20 -3.60 -1.82 -38.14
N ASN A 21 -4.75 -2.16 -37.56
CA ASN A 21 -5.39 -1.32 -36.55
C ASN A 21 -4.56 -1.44 -35.26
N PRO A 22 -3.78 -0.41 -34.85
CA PRO A 22 -3.10 -0.48 -33.58
C PRO A 22 -4.18 -0.48 -32.48
N GLN A 23 -4.40 -1.64 -31.89
CA GLN A 23 -5.20 -1.74 -30.67
C GLN A 23 -4.53 -0.82 -29.62
N PRO A 24 -5.28 0.11 -28.99
CA PRO A 24 -4.75 0.85 -27.86
C PRO A 24 -4.34 -0.17 -26.82
N MET A 25 -3.05 -0.20 -26.51
CA MET A 25 -2.51 -0.97 -25.42
C MET A 25 -3.15 -0.37 -24.17
N GLU A 26 -4.20 -1.03 -23.63
CA GLU A 26 -4.75 -0.69 -22.33
C GLU A 26 -3.56 -0.65 -21.36
N ALA A 27 -3.18 0.56 -20.96
CA ALA A 27 -2.27 0.74 -19.86
C ALA A 27 -2.95 0.07 -18.65
N LYS A 28 -2.46 -1.12 -18.28
CA LYS A 28 -2.88 -1.81 -17.06
C LYS A 28 -2.74 -0.78 -15.95
N GLU A 29 -3.86 -0.31 -15.44
CA GLU A 29 -3.87 0.62 -14.32
C GLU A 29 -2.93 0.02 -13.28
N LYS A 30 -1.87 0.76 -12.96
CA LYS A 30 -0.89 0.33 -11.96
C LYS A 30 -1.66 0.34 -10.67
N LYS A 31 -2.16 -0.85 -10.25
CA LYS A 31 -2.83 -1.03 -8.97
C LYS A 31 -1.86 -0.45 -7.95
N ASN A 32 -2.24 0.65 -7.30
CA ASN A 32 -1.37 1.39 -6.41
C ASN A 32 -1.06 0.50 -5.21
N ASP A 33 0.06 -0.22 -5.28
CA ASP A 33 0.60 -0.91 -4.12
C ASP A 33 0.81 0.12 -3.02
N VAL A 34 0.30 -0.14 -1.84
CA VAL A 34 0.49 0.72 -0.67
C VAL A 34 1.45 0.07 0.30
N LEU A 35 2.25 0.88 0.97
CA LEU A 35 3.16 0.41 2.00
C LEU A 35 2.42 0.31 3.34
N ARG A 36 2.38 -0.89 3.90
CA ARG A 36 1.84 -1.15 5.25
C ARG A 36 2.98 -1.17 6.25
N HIS A 37 2.82 -0.43 7.33
CA HIS A 37 3.70 -0.40 8.50
C HIS A 37 2.91 -0.95 9.68
N VAL A 38 3.15 -2.21 10.01
CA VAL A 38 2.45 -2.92 11.09
C VAL A 38 3.27 -2.82 12.36
N VAL A 39 2.65 -2.36 13.43
CA VAL A 39 3.29 -2.16 14.73
C VAL A 39 2.47 -2.84 15.80
N CYS A 40 3.09 -3.76 16.55
CA CYS A 40 2.45 -4.42 17.68
C CYS A 40 3.14 -4.00 18.97
N PHE A 41 2.34 -3.68 20.01
CA PHE A 41 2.86 -3.31 21.32
C PHE A 41 2.59 -4.37 22.35
N LYS A 42 3.63 -4.64 23.14
CA LYS A 42 3.55 -5.30 24.42
C LYS A 42 3.81 -4.25 25.51
N PHE A 43 2.85 -4.03 26.36
CA PHE A 43 2.97 -3.09 27.47
C PHE A 43 3.53 -3.76 28.72
N LYS A 44 4.21 -3.00 29.57
CA LYS A 44 4.67 -3.46 30.87
C LYS A 44 3.47 -3.86 31.73
N ASP A 45 3.62 -4.85 32.59
CA ASP A 45 2.59 -5.26 33.56
C ASP A 45 2.22 -4.13 34.54
N THR A 46 3.13 -3.17 34.73
CA THR A 46 2.92 -1.99 35.59
C THR A 46 2.17 -0.86 34.87
N ALA A 47 1.95 -0.97 33.56
CA ALA A 47 1.24 0.05 32.81
C ALA A 47 -0.24 0.11 33.19
N LYS A 48 -0.72 1.30 33.52
CA LYS A 48 -2.14 1.50 33.86
C LYS A 48 -2.99 1.56 32.60
N SER A 49 -4.19 1.06 32.65
CA SER A 49 -5.14 1.12 31.52
C SER A 49 -5.35 2.55 31.00
N SER A 50 -5.30 3.56 31.88
CA SER A 50 -5.40 4.95 31.47
C SER A 50 -4.21 5.42 30.63
N GLU A 51 -2.98 4.94 30.92
CA GLU A 51 -1.77 5.26 30.19
C GLU A 51 -1.78 4.56 28.81
N VAL A 52 -2.17 3.28 28.79
CA VAL A 52 -2.36 2.53 27.53
C VAL A 52 -3.39 3.22 26.64
N ASN A 53 -4.54 3.60 27.20
CA ASN A 53 -5.57 4.31 26.45
C ASN A 53 -5.08 5.68 25.91
N ALA A 54 -4.25 6.40 26.68
CA ALA A 54 -3.66 7.66 26.23
C ALA A 54 -2.73 7.44 25.03
N VAL A 55 -1.89 6.41 25.07
CA VAL A 55 -0.99 6.02 23.97
C VAL A 55 -1.81 5.64 22.73
N VAL A 56 -2.83 4.79 22.86
CA VAL A 56 -3.70 4.37 21.74
C VAL A 56 -4.35 5.59 21.08
N LYS A 57 -4.92 6.50 21.86
CA LYS A 57 -5.52 7.74 21.34
C LYS A 57 -4.51 8.65 20.67
N ALA A 58 -3.30 8.77 21.24
CA ALA A 58 -2.23 9.59 20.67
C ALA A 58 -1.73 9.02 19.34
N PHE A 59 -1.65 7.70 19.22
CA PHE A 59 -1.27 7.05 17.96
C PHE A 59 -2.33 7.29 16.89
N ALA A 60 -3.59 7.02 17.17
CA ALA A 60 -4.69 7.27 16.23
C ALA A 60 -4.77 8.75 15.80
N ALA A 61 -4.41 9.69 16.67
CA ALA A 61 -4.41 11.10 16.33
C ALA A 61 -3.31 11.50 15.31
N LEU A 62 -2.28 10.66 15.09
CA LEU A 62 -1.22 10.94 14.13
C LEU A 62 -1.73 10.99 12.70
N GLU A 63 -2.75 10.21 12.35
CA GLU A 63 -3.38 10.23 11.02
C GLU A 63 -3.82 11.64 10.60
N LYS A 64 -4.37 12.41 11.55
CA LYS A 64 -4.81 13.79 11.29
C LYS A 64 -3.69 14.82 11.33
N LYS A 65 -2.53 14.46 11.88
CA LYS A 65 -1.41 15.37 12.10
C LYS A 65 -0.29 15.21 11.08
N ILE A 66 -0.19 14.04 10.46
CA ILE A 66 0.89 13.66 9.54
C ILE A 66 0.26 13.30 8.19
N THR A 67 0.34 14.21 7.24
CA THR A 67 -0.30 14.07 5.91
C THR A 67 0.23 12.90 5.08
N ALA A 68 1.43 12.39 5.43
CA ALA A 68 2.01 11.21 4.80
C ALA A 68 1.22 9.93 5.12
N ILE A 69 0.49 9.88 6.24
CA ILE A 69 -0.39 8.76 6.60
C ILE A 69 -1.62 8.81 5.68
N LYS A 70 -1.91 7.71 5.00
CA LYS A 70 -3.06 7.58 4.09
C LYS A 70 -4.23 6.85 4.73
N ASP A 71 -3.93 5.97 5.67
CA ASP A 71 -4.93 5.19 6.39
C ASP A 71 -4.33 4.67 7.71
N PHE A 72 -5.19 4.44 8.70
CA PHE A 72 -4.79 3.97 10.00
C PHE A 72 -5.83 2.98 10.54
N GLU A 73 -5.38 1.76 10.85
CA GLU A 73 -6.19 0.71 11.46
C GLU A 73 -5.60 0.31 12.81
N MET A 74 -6.42 -0.08 13.75
CA MET A 74 -5.96 -0.58 15.06
C MET A 74 -6.92 -1.59 15.67
N GLY A 75 -6.37 -2.47 16.49
CA GLY A 75 -7.15 -3.44 17.24
C GLY A 75 -6.38 -4.03 18.41
N THR A 76 -7.11 -4.71 19.28
CA THR A 76 -6.54 -5.53 20.35
C THR A 76 -6.55 -7.00 19.95
N ASN A 77 -5.54 -7.75 20.41
CA ASN A 77 -5.45 -9.17 20.14
C ASN A 77 -6.65 -9.93 20.72
N ASN A 78 -7.27 -10.77 19.92
CA ASN A 78 -8.34 -11.68 20.29
C ASN A 78 -8.12 -13.11 19.77
N SER A 79 -6.88 -13.43 19.33
CA SER A 79 -6.55 -14.76 18.83
C SER A 79 -6.64 -15.81 19.94
N PRO A 80 -7.36 -16.92 19.71
CA PRO A 80 -7.45 -18.02 20.67
C PRO A 80 -6.23 -18.94 20.66
N GLU A 81 -5.25 -18.72 19.77
CA GLU A 81 -4.12 -19.64 19.56
C GLU A 81 -3.04 -19.52 20.64
N GLY A 82 -3.01 -18.41 21.43
CA GLY A 82 -2.00 -18.18 22.47
C GLY A 82 -0.57 -18.00 21.93
N LEU A 83 -0.44 -17.49 20.69
CA LEU A 83 0.84 -17.30 20.01
C LEU A 83 1.28 -15.82 19.96
N ASP A 84 0.56 -14.95 20.66
CA ASP A 84 0.75 -13.50 20.66
C ASP A 84 2.03 -13.01 21.35
N LYS A 85 2.71 -13.87 22.12
CA LYS A 85 3.94 -13.54 22.87
C LYS A 85 3.79 -12.32 23.79
N GLY A 86 2.57 -11.99 24.19
CA GLY A 86 2.22 -10.86 25.03
C GLY A 86 1.99 -9.55 24.28
N PHE A 87 2.03 -9.54 22.95
CA PHE A 87 1.61 -8.39 22.15
C PHE A 87 0.09 -8.28 22.15
N THR A 88 -0.43 -7.21 22.72
CA THR A 88 -1.86 -7.02 22.96
C THR A 88 -2.53 -6.05 22.01
N HIS A 89 -1.77 -5.16 21.39
CA HIS A 89 -2.28 -4.13 20.49
C HIS A 89 -1.57 -4.18 19.16
N CYS A 90 -2.33 -4.10 18.07
CA CYS A 90 -1.81 -4.05 16.71
C CYS A 90 -2.33 -2.79 16.02
N PHE A 91 -1.43 -2.15 15.28
CA PHE A 91 -1.69 -0.95 14.51
C PHE A 91 -1.15 -1.14 13.10
N VAL A 92 -1.88 -0.66 12.10
CA VAL A 92 -1.43 -0.65 10.71
C VAL A 92 -1.49 0.78 10.21
N VAL A 93 -0.33 1.33 9.92
CA VAL A 93 -0.20 2.65 9.30
C VAL A 93 0.07 2.46 7.82
N THR A 94 -0.73 3.08 6.97
CA THR A 94 -0.60 2.97 5.52
C THR A 94 0.04 4.23 4.94
N PHE A 95 1.04 4.03 4.08
CA PHE A 95 1.66 5.07 3.28
C PHE A 95 1.46 4.80 1.79
N ALA A 96 1.45 5.85 0.97
CA ALA A 96 1.42 5.69 -0.48
C ALA A 96 2.69 5.00 -1.01
N ASP A 97 3.83 5.28 -0.36
CA ASP A 97 5.15 4.82 -0.76
C ASP A 97 6.17 4.91 0.40
N GLU A 98 7.42 4.54 0.11
CA GLU A 98 8.52 4.65 1.09
C GLU A 98 8.86 6.10 1.47
N GLN A 99 8.56 7.06 0.61
CA GLN A 99 8.79 8.47 0.92
C GLN A 99 7.88 8.92 2.05
N GLY A 100 6.59 8.50 2.03
CA GLY A 100 5.66 8.78 3.12
C GLY A 100 6.15 8.22 4.47
N ARG A 101 6.70 7.00 4.49
CA ARG A 101 7.31 6.43 5.69
C ARG A 101 8.56 7.20 6.13
N LYS A 102 9.41 7.64 5.20
CA LYS A 102 10.60 8.45 5.50
C LYS A 102 10.24 9.81 6.12
N GLU A 103 9.12 10.38 5.74
CA GLU A 103 8.59 11.62 6.33
C GLU A 103 7.99 11.39 7.72
N TYR A 104 7.28 10.26 7.90
CA TYR A 104 6.62 9.88 9.15
C TYR A 104 7.61 9.63 10.29
N LEU A 105 8.63 8.82 10.08
CA LEU A 105 9.52 8.36 11.16
C LEU A 105 10.23 9.53 11.90
N PRO A 106 10.79 10.55 11.24
CA PRO A 106 11.40 11.70 11.92
C PRO A 106 10.40 12.79 12.29
N HIS A 107 9.12 12.65 11.96
CA HIS A 107 8.13 13.72 12.15
C HIS A 107 8.00 14.11 13.62
N PRO A 108 7.92 15.41 13.97
CA PRO A 108 7.83 15.87 15.36
C PRO A 108 6.67 15.25 16.15
N GLU A 109 5.50 15.10 15.53
CA GLU A 109 4.34 14.47 16.18
C GLU A 109 4.55 12.98 16.45
N HIS A 110 5.21 12.25 15.53
CA HIS A 110 5.60 10.86 15.77
C HIS A 110 6.61 10.76 16.93
N LYS A 111 7.61 11.64 16.98
CA LYS A 111 8.57 11.66 18.10
C LYS A 111 7.89 11.93 19.44
N LYS A 112 6.95 12.89 19.51
CA LYS A 112 6.15 13.14 20.72
C LYS A 112 5.35 11.91 21.16
N PHE A 113 4.75 11.20 20.19
CA PHE A 113 4.05 9.95 20.46
C PHE A 113 5.00 8.89 21.04
N VAL A 114 6.19 8.70 20.44
CA VAL A 114 7.19 7.75 20.93
C VAL A 114 7.64 8.07 22.35
N GLU A 115 7.81 9.35 22.71
CA GLU A 115 8.15 9.75 24.09
C GLU A 115 7.01 9.42 25.09
N LEU A 116 5.75 9.50 24.66
CA LEU A 116 4.62 9.08 25.49
C LEU A 116 4.57 7.56 25.68
N LEU A 117 4.93 6.80 24.66
CA LEU A 117 4.91 5.33 24.63
C LEU A 117 6.03 4.71 25.47
N LYS A 118 7.26 5.21 25.34
CA LYS A 118 8.47 4.62 25.94
C LYS A 118 8.35 4.21 27.42
N PRO A 119 7.77 5.02 28.33
CA PRO A 119 7.74 4.69 29.75
C PRO A 119 6.98 3.39 30.06
N ILE A 120 5.95 3.07 29.25
CA ILE A 120 5.03 1.94 29.52
C ILE A 120 5.22 0.78 28.53
N LEU A 121 6.08 0.93 27.51
CA LEU A 121 6.37 -0.10 26.53
C LEU A 121 7.33 -1.13 27.13
N ASP A 122 6.98 -2.43 27.02
CA ASP A 122 7.86 -3.57 27.31
C ASP A 122 8.61 -4.00 26.05
N ASP A 123 7.86 -4.24 24.96
CA ASP A 123 8.42 -4.68 23.69
C ASP A 123 7.59 -4.13 22.51
N VAL A 124 8.23 -4.04 21.34
CA VAL A 124 7.60 -3.61 20.09
C VAL A 124 8.02 -4.51 18.94
N PHE A 125 7.04 -4.93 18.15
CA PHE A 125 7.28 -5.66 16.91
C PHE A 125 6.84 -4.79 15.74
N VAL A 126 7.72 -4.66 14.73
CA VAL A 126 7.45 -3.86 13.52
C VAL A 126 7.74 -4.70 12.29
N ILE A 127 6.82 -4.69 11.36
CA ILE A 127 6.99 -5.29 10.03
C ILE A 127 6.41 -4.37 8.97
N ASP A 128 7.14 -4.21 7.88
CA ASP A 128 6.72 -3.42 6.72
C ASP A 128 6.59 -4.31 5.50
N TYR A 129 5.55 -4.08 4.70
CA TYR A 129 5.36 -4.80 3.44
C TYR A 129 4.57 -3.97 2.43
N TRP A 130 4.77 -4.27 1.15
CA TRP A 130 3.92 -3.77 0.08
C TRP A 130 2.66 -4.63 0.02
N ALA A 131 1.50 -3.99 0.19
CA ALA A 131 0.24 -4.68 0.02
C ALA A 131 0.02 -4.96 -1.47
N VAL A 132 0.02 -6.25 -1.83
CA VAL A 132 -0.31 -6.70 -3.18
C VAL A 132 -1.81 -6.88 -3.24
N ALA A 133 -2.46 -6.16 -4.13
CA ALA A 133 -3.87 -6.40 -4.37
C ALA A 133 -3.99 -7.54 -5.39
N GLU A 134 -4.72 -8.61 -5.07
CA GLU A 134 -5.07 -9.72 -5.95
C GLU A 134 -6.04 -9.32 -7.07
#